data_924669bd857fdb674e7f43b58c1dc2fa
#
_entry.id   924669bd857fdb674e7f43b58c1dc2fa
#
_cell.length_a   1.000
_cell.length_b   1.000
_cell.length_c   1.000
_cell.angle_alpha   90.00
_cell.angle_beta   90.00
_cell.angle_gamma   90.00
#
_symmetry.space_group_name_H-M   'P 1'
#
loop_
_entity.id
_entity.type
_entity.pdbx_description
1 polymer ?
#
loop_
_entity_poly.entity_id
_entity_poly.type
_entity_poly.pdbx_seq_one_letter_code
_entity_poly.pdbx_strand_id
1 'polypeptide(L)'
;MVIDDPDTIEEEDKEQGIDIYEPGAFVERSIEPSKLTSILLVVLAGWLLMFAIEIIIMIPMIFTIGVNGVLTDPWALIILTAAEVGFVVPPLWYVKKHSISIKSLGIRNMTSIPDIGLGFVFGITMLGANLLISWIIEIAVPSSGGDVSILFPPGGTGLYIWLVAWVFAMFVLVGFTEELIFRGFLQRRLEIIYRTKQSKNFRLIALVITSFIFAVVHLDPIGLPTRFVLGLFLGYLAQRRSYSILGPTVAHGFNNSMVIILALLMT
;
A
#
# COMPACT_ATOMS: atom_id res chain seq x y z
N MET A 1 20.93 32.13 10.97
CA MET A 1 19.90 31.22 10.49
C MET A 1 18.97 32.06 9.63
N VAL A 2 19.24 32.13 8.32
CA VAL A 2 18.41 32.88 7.38
C VAL A 2 17.15 32.02 7.23
N ILE A 3 16.02 32.55 7.69
CA ILE A 3 14.70 31.98 7.37
C ILE A 3 14.48 32.39 5.93
N ASP A 4 14.64 31.46 5.00
CA ASP A 4 14.32 31.70 3.60
C ASP A 4 12.87 32.17 3.53
N ASP A 5 12.64 33.29 2.87
CA ASP A 5 11.32 33.87 2.68
C ASP A 5 10.44 32.85 1.94
N PRO A 6 9.27 32.50 2.46
CA PRO A 6 8.36 31.57 1.79
C PRO A 6 8.07 31.92 0.34
N ASP A 7 8.02 33.21 0.02
CA ASP A 7 7.71 33.70 -1.34
C ASP A 7 8.87 33.46 -2.31
N THR A 8 10.13 33.51 -1.87
CA THR A 8 11.31 33.20 -2.70
C THR A 8 11.41 31.72 -3.02
N ILE A 9 11.02 30.85 -2.09
CA ILE A 9 10.98 29.39 -2.29
C ILE A 9 9.88 29.04 -3.30
N GLU A 10 8.72 29.74 -3.27
CA GLU A 10 7.63 29.53 -4.22
C GLU A 10 8.01 29.89 -5.66
N GLU A 11 8.80 30.94 -5.88
CA GLU A 11 9.25 31.33 -7.22
C GLU A 11 10.27 30.34 -7.79
N GLU A 12 11.25 29.92 -7.00
CA GLU A 12 12.27 28.95 -7.40
C GLU A 12 11.65 27.58 -7.75
N ASP A 13 10.60 27.18 -7.02
CA ASP A 13 9.88 25.94 -7.27
C ASP A 13 9.01 25.97 -8.53
N LYS A 14 8.43 27.11 -8.88
CA LYS A 14 7.69 27.30 -10.14
C LYS A 14 8.61 27.17 -11.36
N GLU A 15 9.84 27.72 -11.30
CA GLU A 15 10.82 27.60 -12.38
C GLU A 15 11.30 26.16 -12.60
N GLN A 16 11.31 25.33 -11.54
CA GLN A 16 11.75 23.93 -11.61
C GLN A 16 10.61 22.93 -11.90
N GLY A 17 9.38 23.38 -12.11
CA GLY A 17 8.22 22.52 -12.33
C GLY A 17 7.87 21.66 -11.12
N ILE A 18 8.18 22.14 -9.91
CA ILE A 18 7.86 21.50 -8.64
C ILE A 18 6.42 21.86 -8.26
N ASP A 19 5.60 20.86 -7.94
CA ASP A 19 4.31 21.13 -7.31
C ASP A 19 4.52 21.55 -5.85
N ILE A 20 4.51 22.87 -5.62
CA ILE A 20 4.69 23.50 -4.31
C ILE A 20 3.58 23.10 -3.32
N TYR A 21 2.45 22.60 -3.83
CA TYR A 21 1.34 22.14 -3.00
C TYR A 21 1.52 20.71 -2.49
N GLU A 22 2.63 20.06 -2.78
CA GLU A 22 2.95 18.77 -2.15
C GLU A 22 3.16 18.95 -0.64
N PRO A 23 2.26 18.43 0.22
CA PRO A 23 2.37 18.62 1.66
C PRO A 23 3.69 18.08 2.20
N GLY A 24 4.45 18.91 2.88
CA GLY A 24 5.74 18.56 3.47
C GLY A 24 6.94 18.62 2.52
N ALA A 25 6.79 19.02 1.25
CA ALA A 25 7.91 19.19 0.33
C ALA A 25 8.97 20.16 0.88
N PHE A 26 8.55 21.26 1.49
CA PHE A 26 9.44 22.24 2.11
C PHE A 26 10.13 21.69 3.37
N VAL A 27 9.41 20.96 4.20
CA VAL A 27 9.94 20.38 5.44
C VAL A 27 10.98 19.32 5.13
N GLU A 28 10.77 18.52 4.08
CA GLU A 28 11.72 17.48 3.67
C GLU A 28 12.99 18.04 3.00
N ARG A 29 12.94 19.24 2.42
CA ARG A 29 14.13 19.93 1.85
C ARG A 29 15.06 20.48 2.91
N SER A 30 14.55 20.92 4.06
CA SER A 30 15.35 21.42 5.17
C SER A 30 16.07 20.31 5.95
N ILE A 31 15.70 19.06 5.72
CA ILE A 31 16.35 17.89 6.27
C ILE A 31 17.35 17.40 5.22
N GLU A 32 18.61 17.16 5.61
CA GLU A 32 19.60 16.48 4.75
C GLU A 32 18.92 15.34 3.99
N PRO A 33 19.13 15.22 2.65
CA PRO A 33 18.40 14.26 1.84
C PRO A 33 18.47 12.91 2.50
N SER A 34 17.31 12.38 2.90
CA SER A 34 17.18 11.12 3.61
C SER A 34 17.98 10.08 2.84
N LYS A 35 19.01 9.52 3.44
CA LYS A 35 19.85 8.54 2.76
C LYS A 35 18.92 7.41 2.31
N LEU A 36 19.05 6.99 1.08
CA LEU A 36 18.26 5.88 0.51
C LEU A 36 18.21 4.68 1.48
N THR A 37 19.34 4.39 2.12
CA THR A 37 19.45 3.36 3.15
C THR A 37 18.48 3.56 4.31
N SER A 38 18.31 4.79 4.80
CA SER A 38 17.38 5.07 5.91
C SER A 38 15.92 4.83 5.50
N ILE A 39 15.55 5.18 4.26
CA ILE A 39 14.21 4.96 3.74
C ILE A 39 13.94 3.46 3.60
N LEU A 40 14.88 2.71 3.02
CA LEU A 40 14.74 1.26 2.87
C LEU A 40 14.70 0.54 4.22
N LEU A 41 15.47 1.01 5.21
CA LEU A 41 15.42 0.46 6.58
C LEU A 41 14.06 0.69 7.25
N VAL A 42 13.39 1.82 7.00
CA VAL A 42 12.03 2.07 7.52
C VAL A 42 11.04 1.09 6.91
N VAL A 43 11.13 0.84 5.60
CA VAL A 43 10.26 -0.15 4.92
C VAL A 43 10.52 -1.55 5.43
N LEU A 44 11.80 -1.94 5.55
CA LEU A 44 12.18 -3.23 6.11
C LEU A 44 11.70 -3.39 7.57
N ALA A 45 11.82 -2.33 8.39
CA ALA A 45 11.34 -2.36 9.76
C ALA A 45 9.82 -2.53 9.83
N GLY A 46 9.06 -1.90 8.92
CA GLY A 46 7.61 -2.09 8.81
C GLY A 46 7.24 -3.53 8.48
N TRP A 47 7.93 -4.11 7.50
CA TRP A 47 7.75 -5.49 7.08
C TRP A 47 8.08 -6.49 8.21
N LEU A 48 9.22 -6.32 8.88
CA LEU A 48 9.60 -7.16 10.02
C LEU A 48 8.65 -7.02 11.21
N LEU A 49 8.16 -5.79 11.47
CA LEU A 49 7.20 -5.55 12.54
C LEU A 49 5.85 -6.18 12.24
N MET A 50 5.39 -6.13 11.00
CA MET A 50 4.18 -6.82 10.55
C MET A 50 4.29 -8.33 10.83
N PHE A 51 5.37 -9.00 10.41
CA PHE A 51 5.59 -10.41 10.72
C PHE A 51 5.70 -10.70 12.22
N ALA A 52 6.35 -9.81 12.99
CA ALA A 52 6.43 -9.99 14.44
C ALA A 52 5.03 -9.94 15.09
N ILE A 53 4.18 -9.02 14.67
CA ILE A 53 2.79 -8.92 15.16
C ILE A 53 1.98 -10.14 14.70
N GLU A 54 2.13 -10.57 13.45
CA GLU A 54 1.47 -11.77 12.92
C GLU A 54 1.80 -13.02 13.76
N ILE A 55 3.09 -13.23 14.07
CA ILE A 55 3.54 -14.32 14.93
C ILE A 55 2.92 -14.21 16.35
N ILE A 56 2.88 -12.98 16.92
CA ILE A 56 2.29 -12.74 18.24
C ILE A 56 0.79 -13.09 18.25
N ILE A 57 0.05 -12.79 17.17
CA ILE A 57 -1.36 -13.12 17.02
C ILE A 57 -1.52 -14.62 16.78
N MET A 58 -0.68 -15.21 15.94
CA MET A 58 -0.78 -16.61 15.52
C MET A 58 -0.50 -17.60 16.66
N ILE A 59 0.47 -17.33 17.54
CA ILE A 59 0.86 -18.25 18.60
C ILE A 59 -0.33 -18.64 19.51
N PRO A 60 -1.11 -17.72 20.13
CA PRO A 60 -2.29 -18.08 20.91
C PRO A 60 -3.34 -18.85 20.10
N MET A 61 -3.50 -18.49 18.81
CA MET A 61 -4.47 -19.17 17.95
C MET A 61 -4.07 -20.63 17.69
N ILE A 62 -2.78 -20.93 17.50
CA ILE A 62 -2.29 -22.30 17.35
C ILE A 62 -2.63 -23.14 18.58
N PHE A 63 -2.52 -22.58 19.78
CA PHE A 63 -2.88 -23.30 21.01
C PHE A 63 -4.39 -23.51 21.19
N THR A 64 -5.24 -22.70 20.55
CA THR A 64 -6.70 -22.78 20.68
C THR A 64 -7.37 -23.57 19.57
N ILE A 65 -6.96 -23.38 18.32
CA ILE A 65 -7.58 -24.01 17.13
C ILE A 65 -6.62 -24.90 16.34
N GLY A 66 -5.36 -25.03 16.78
CA GLY A 66 -4.33 -25.79 16.09
C GLY A 66 -3.77 -25.09 14.83
N VAL A 67 -2.67 -25.63 14.31
CA VAL A 67 -2.01 -25.08 13.10
C VAL A 67 -2.97 -25.10 11.91
N ASN A 68 -3.65 -26.21 11.66
CA ASN A 68 -4.60 -26.30 10.54
C ASN A 68 -5.73 -25.30 10.67
N GLY A 69 -6.28 -25.11 11.89
CA GLY A 69 -7.31 -24.10 12.14
C GLY A 69 -6.85 -22.68 11.78
N VAL A 70 -5.62 -22.31 12.18
CA VAL A 70 -5.08 -20.98 11.81
C VAL A 70 -4.98 -20.78 10.30
N LEU A 71 -4.66 -21.83 9.54
CA LEU A 71 -4.47 -21.76 8.09
C LEU A 71 -5.76 -21.88 7.28
N THR A 72 -6.85 -22.39 7.89
CA THR A 72 -8.09 -22.70 7.16
C THR A 72 -9.35 -22.07 7.73
N ASP A 73 -9.28 -21.47 8.92
CA ASP A 73 -10.43 -20.76 9.50
C ASP A 73 -10.54 -19.34 8.93
N PRO A 74 -11.68 -18.98 8.29
CA PRO A 74 -11.86 -17.67 7.69
C PRO A 74 -11.73 -16.51 8.66
N TRP A 75 -12.14 -16.67 9.92
CA TRP A 75 -12.02 -15.64 10.95
C TRP A 75 -10.57 -15.49 11.42
N ALA A 76 -9.83 -16.60 11.48
CA ALA A 76 -8.41 -16.57 11.79
C ALA A 76 -7.66 -15.74 10.73
N LEU A 77 -7.94 -15.96 9.45
CA LEU A 77 -7.34 -15.22 8.34
C LEU A 77 -7.64 -13.72 8.40
N ILE A 78 -8.90 -13.33 8.73
CA ILE A 78 -9.26 -11.92 8.92
C ILE A 78 -8.48 -11.31 10.10
N ILE A 79 -8.39 -12.02 11.23
CA ILE A 79 -7.70 -11.52 12.43
C ILE A 79 -6.20 -11.30 12.14
N LEU A 80 -5.59 -12.22 11.37
CA LEU A 80 -4.17 -12.08 10.98
C LEU A 80 -3.90 -10.84 10.15
N THR A 81 -4.88 -10.35 9.35
CA THR A 81 -4.70 -9.08 8.62
C THR A 81 -4.49 -7.87 9.53
N ALA A 82 -4.82 -7.97 10.84
CA ALA A 82 -4.52 -6.90 11.79
C ALA A 82 -3.00 -6.66 11.97
N ALA A 83 -2.16 -7.63 11.60
CA ALA A 83 -0.72 -7.49 11.62
C ALA A 83 -0.21 -6.40 10.66
N GLU A 84 -0.98 -6.07 9.61
CA GLU A 84 -0.68 -5.01 8.65
C GLU A 84 -0.46 -3.63 9.31
N VAL A 85 -0.98 -3.42 10.53
CA VAL A 85 -0.70 -2.20 11.31
C VAL A 85 0.80 -1.99 11.55
N GLY A 86 1.60 -3.06 11.47
CA GLY A 86 3.06 -3.01 11.54
C GLY A 86 3.68 -2.10 10.48
N PHE A 87 3.06 -1.98 9.30
CA PHE A 87 3.53 -1.07 8.24
C PHE A 87 3.39 0.40 8.59
N VAL A 88 2.49 0.76 9.49
CA VAL A 88 2.21 2.16 9.86
C VAL A 88 3.23 2.73 10.85
N VAL A 89 3.71 1.90 11.78
CA VAL A 89 4.51 2.34 12.92
C VAL A 89 5.85 2.97 12.51
N PRO A 90 6.71 2.34 11.69
CA PRO A 90 8.00 2.89 11.32
C PRO A 90 7.93 4.20 10.50
N PRO A 91 7.04 4.37 9.50
CA PRO A 91 6.85 5.66 8.84
C PRO A 91 6.41 6.77 9.79
N LEU A 92 5.47 6.49 10.71
CA LEU A 92 5.04 7.46 11.72
C LEU A 92 6.17 7.84 12.68
N TRP A 93 6.94 6.86 13.13
CA TRP A 93 8.12 7.12 13.96
C TRP A 93 9.16 7.96 13.21
N TYR A 94 9.41 7.66 11.93
CA TYR A 94 10.34 8.42 11.10
C TYR A 94 9.94 9.90 10.99
N VAL A 95 8.69 10.19 10.59
CA VAL A 95 8.26 11.58 10.45
C VAL A 95 8.25 12.32 11.78
N LYS A 96 7.89 11.65 12.88
CA LYS A 96 7.96 12.23 14.22
C LYS A 96 9.40 12.54 14.63
N LYS A 97 10.32 11.60 14.42
CA LYS A 97 11.76 11.75 14.76
C LYS A 97 12.40 12.92 14.01
N HIS A 98 12.02 13.14 12.76
CA HIS A 98 12.58 14.19 11.92
C HIS A 98 11.74 15.49 11.91
N SER A 99 10.74 15.59 12.78
CA SER A 99 9.82 16.75 12.86
C SER A 99 9.12 17.08 11.54
N ILE A 100 8.88 16.05 10.71
CA ILE A 100 8.17 16.16 9.44
C ILE A 100 6.66 16.08 9.70
N SER A 101 5.86 16.82 8.94
CA SER A 101 4.40 16.74 9.03
C SER A 101 3.90 15.34 8.62
N ILE A 102 2.92 14.81 9.34
CA ILE A 102 2.21 13.57 8.97
C ILE A 102 1.54 13.68 7.58
N LYS A 103 1.22 14.89 7.12
CA LYS A 103 0.71 15.13 5.77
C LYS A 103 1.71 14.69 4.69
N SER A 104 3.01 14.60 5.01
CA SER A 104 4.04 14.07 4.12
C SER A 104 3.87 12.57 3.81
N LEU A 105 3.07 11.86 4.60
CA LEU A 105 2.66 10.48 4.36
C LEU A 105 1.40 10.37 3.48
N GLY A 106 0.94 11.47 2.88
CA GLY A 106 -0.25 11.49 2.04
C GLY A 106 -1.58 11.47 2.81
N ILE A 107 -1.53 11.54 4.16
CA ILE A 107 -2.73 11.63 5.02
C ILE A 107 -3.21 13.08 4.98
N ARG A 108 -3.96 13.42 3.94
CA ARG A 108 -4.55 14.75 3.74
C ARG A 108 -5.87 14.61 3.03
N ASN A 109 -6.81 15.51 3.32
CA ASN A 109 -8.11 15.58 2.67
C ASN A 109 -8.76 14.19 2.41
N MET A 110 -8.82 13.37 3.46
CA MET A 110 -9.32 11.99 3.39
C MET A 110 -10.82 11.89 3.07
N THR A 111 -11.45 13.01 2.73
CA THR A 111 -12.86 13.10 2.31
C THR A 111 -12.99 13.63 0.87
N SER A 112 -11.90 13.67 0.10
CA SER A 112 -11.90 14.16 -1.28
C SER A 112 -12.74 13.25 -2.18
N ILE A 113 -13.93 13.71 -2.58
CA ILE A 113 -14.81 12.98 -3.50
C ILE A 113 -14.13 12.66 -4.84
N PRO A 114 -13.35 13.57 -5.46
CA PRO A 114 -12.60 13.25 -6.66
C PRO A 114 -11.58 12.12 -6.47
N ASP A 115 -10.90 12.05 -5.30
CA ASP A 115 -9.95 10.98 -5.01
C ASP A 115 -10.67 9.64 -4.83
N ILE A 116 -11.81 9.64 -4.13
CA ILE A 116 -12.66 8.45 -3.98
C ILE A 116 -13.16 7.97 -5.34
N GLY A 117 -13.69 8.86 -6.18
CA GLY A 117 -14.19 8.52 -7.51
C GLY A 117 -13.09 7.94 -8.42
N LEU A 118 -11.91 8.57 -8.46
CA LEU A 118 -10.76 8.05 -9.18
C LEU A 118 -10.28 6.72 -8.60
N GLY A 119 -10.31 6.57 -7.28
CA GLY A 119 -10.00 5.31 -6.61
C GLY A 119 -10.87 4.17 -7.12
N PHE A 120 -12.18 4.35 -7.24
CA PHE A 120 -13.08 3.34 -7.81
C PHE A 120 -12.78 3.04 -9.28
N VAL A 121 -12.55 4.07 -10.12
CA VAL A 121 -12.20 3.87 -11.53
C VAL A 121 -10.91 3.06 -11.67
N PHE A 122 -9.88 3.40 -10.90
CA PHE A 122 -8.63 2.66 -10.90
C PHE A 122 -8.81 1.26 -10.32
N GLY A 123 -9.61 1.10 -9.27
CA GLY A 123 -9.92 -0.21 -8.66
C GLY A 123 -10.58 -1.16 -9.65
N ILE A 124 -11.55 -0.70 -10.44
CA ILE A 124 -12.18 -1.48 -11.52
C ILE A 124 -11.15 -1.85 -12.60
N THR A 125 -10.30 -0.90 -13.01
CA THR A 125 -9.25 -1.17 -14.01
C THR A 125 -8.23 -2.18 -13.48
N MET A 126 -7.84 -2.04 -12.22
CA MET A 126 -6.93 -2.97 -11.53
C MET A 126 -7.54 -4.36 -11.44
N LEU A 127 -8.83 -4.47 -11.12
CA LEU A 127 -9.53 -5.76 -11.07
C LEU A 127 -9.49 -6.44 -12.44
N GLY A 128 -9.77 -5.71 -13.53
CA GLY A 128 -9.66 -6.25 -14.88
C GLY A 128 -8.24 -6.73 -15.21
N ALA A 129 -7.22 -5.95 -14.86
CA ALA A 129 -5.82 -6.34 -15.06
C ALA A 129 -5.44 -7.56 -14.20
N ASN A 130 -5.89 -7.60 -12.95
CA ASN A 130 -5.67 -8.72 -12.04
C ASN A 130 -6.24 -10.02 -12.61
N LEU A 131 -7.52 -10.00 -13.00
CA LEU A 131 -8.20 -11.18 -13.58
C LEU A 131 -7.52 -11.65 -14.88
N LEU A 132 -7.13 -10.71 -15.76
CA LEU A 132 -6.45 -11.04 -17.01
C LEU A 132 -5.07 -11.68 -16.75
N ILE A 133 -4.26 -11.10 -15.88
CA ILE A 133 -2.93 -11.64 -15.59
C ILE A 133 -3.05 -12.99 -14.88
N SER A 134 -3.98 -13.12 -13.91
CA SER A 134 -4.23 -14.40 -13.24
C SER A 134 -4.67 -15.49 -14.20
N TRP A 135 -5.51 -15.16 -15.17
CA TRP A 135 -5.92 -16.09 -16.24
C TRP A 135 -4.72 -16.52 -17.11
N ILE A 136 -3.84 -15.59 -17.49
CA ILE A 136 -2.63 -15.91 -18.26
C ILE A 136 -1.68 -16.82 -17.43
N ILE A 137 -1.53 -16.53 -16.14
CA ILE A 137 -0.70 -17.33 -15.24
C ILE A 137 -1.26 -18.75 -15.13
N GLU A 138 -2.59 -18.89 -14.96
CA GLU A 138 -3.24 -20.21 -14.86
C GLU A 138 -3.05 -21.04 -16.13
N ILE A 139 -3.04 -20.43 -17.31
CA ILE A 139 -2.71 -21.13 -18.57
C ILE A 139 -1.24 -21.61 -18.56
N ALA A 140 -0.32 -20.77 -18.07
CA ALA A 140 1.12 -21.06 -18.06
C ALA A 140 1.53 -22.04 -16.95
N VAL A 141 0.85 -21.96 -15.80
CA VAL A 141 1.12 -22.77 -14.60
C VAL A 141 -0.21 -23.28 -14.07
N PRO A 142 -0.79 -24.32 -14.67
CA PRO A 142 -2.05 -24.89 -14.22
C PRO A 142 -2.02 -25.27 -12.73
N SER A 143 -3.13 -25.05 -12.04
CA SER A 143 -3.27 -25.32 -10.59
C SER A 143 -2.42 -24.38 -9.70
N SER A 144 -2.02 -23.22 -10.20
CA SER A 144 -1.38 -22.18 -9.40
C SER A 144 -2.37 -21.49 -8.44
N GLY A 145 -3.68 -21.61 -8.67
CA GLY A 145 -4.73 -21.09 -7.80
C GLY A 145 -4.83 -21.89 -6.49
N GLY A 146 -4.84 -21.19 -5.35
CA GLY A 146 -5.12 -21.79 -4.04
C GLY A 146 -6.59 -22.22 -3.91
N ASP A 147 -6.88 -23.08 -2.92
CA ASP A 147 -8.25 -23.40 -2.54
C ASP A 147 -8.92 -22.18 -1.90
N VAL A 148 -9.76 -21.50 -2.68
CA VAL A 148 -10.47 -20.29 -2.22
C VAL A 148 -11.60 -20.60 -1.24
N SER A 149 -12.02 -21.86 -1.09
CA SER A 149 -13.07 -22.27 -0.15
C SER A 149 -12.70 -21.99 1.30
N ILE A 150 -11.40 -21.95 1.62
CA ILE A 150 -10.89 -21.59 2.95
C ILE A 150 -11.20 -20.15 3.36
N LEU A 151 -11.52 -19.28 2.39
CA LEU A 151 -11.89 -17.90 2.67
C LEU A 151 -13.34 -17.75 3.19
N PHE A 152 -14.14 -18.81 3.17
CA PHE A 152 -15.57 -18.72 3.45
C PHE A 152 -15.96 -19.49 4.72
N PRO A 153 -16.87 -18.95 5.55
CA PRO A 153 -17.34 -19.67 6.72
C PRO A 153 -18.16 -20.91 6.32
N PRO A 154 -17.93 -22.07 6.96
CA PRO A 154 -18.67 -23.29 6.66
C PRO A 154 -20.19 -23.10 6.78
N GLY A 155 -20.94 -23.60 5.80
CA GLY A 155 -22.40 -23.55 5.80
C GLY A 155 -23.01 -22.16 5.65
N GLY A 156 -22.22 -21.14 5.25
CA GLY A 156 -22.70 -19.78 5.04
C GLY A 156 -23.14 -19.02 6.29
N THR A 157 -22.95 -19.59 7.49
CA THR A 157 -23.32 -18.95 8.74
C THR A 157 -22.51 -17.69 8.99
N GLY A 158 -23.20 -16.56 9.20
CA GLY A 158 -22.55 -15.28 9.43
C GLY A 158 -21.91 -14.65 8.18
N LEU A 159 -22.25 -15.12 6.98
CA LEU A 159 -21.67 -14.67 5.72
C LEU A 159 -21.66 -13.14 5.56
N TYR A 160 -22.76 -12.45 5.91
CA TYR A 160 -22.82 -10.99 5.80
C TYR A 160 -21.83 -10.29 6.74
N ILE A 161 -21.74 -10.74 7.98
CA ILE A 161 -20.79 -10.18 8.96
C ILE A 161 -19.36 -10.42 8.48
N TRP A 162 -19.10 -11.63 7.98
CA TRP A 162 -17.81 -12.01 7.41
C TRP A 162 -17.44 -11.14 6.19
N LEU A 163 -18.37 -10.92 5.24
CA LEU A 163 -18.13 -10.02 4.09
C LEU A 163 -17.82 -8.59 4.52
N VAL A 164 -18.59 -8.06 5.49
CA VAL A 164 -18.34 -6.71 6.03
C VAL A 164 -16.96 -6.64 6.70
N ALA A 165 -16.58 -7.67 7.47
CA ALA A 165 -15.28 -7.74 8.11
C ALA A 165 -14.13 -7.78 7.07
N TRP A 166 -14.27 -8.59 6.01
CA TRP A 166 -13.29 -8.62 4.92
C TRP A 166 -13.19 -7.30 4.18
N VAL A 167 -14.30 -6.69 3.80
CA VAL A 167 -14.28 -5.38 3.12
C VAL A 167 -13.59 -4.35 4.03
N PHE A 168 -13.93 -4.31 5.32
CA PHE A 168 -13.25 -3.44 6.28
C PHE A 168 -11.74 -3.73 6.34
N ALA A 169 -11.35 -5.00 6.46
CA ALA A 169 -9.94 -5.40 6.51
C ALA A 169 -9.20 -4.96 5.23
N MET A 170 -9.79 -5.20 4.05
CA MET A 170 -9.16 -4.84 2.77
C MET A 170 -9.00 -3.32 2.57
N PHE A 171 -9.92 -2.50 3.07
CA PHE A 171 -9.80 -1.04 2.94
C PHE A 171 -8.92 -0.43 4.02
N VAL A 172 -9.07 -0.86 5.28
CA VAL A 172 -8.48 -0.19 6.45
C VAL A 172 -7.18 -0.86 6.89
N LEU A 173 -7.15 -2.18 7.00
CA LEU A 173 -5.96 -2.89 7.48
C LEU A 173 -4.96 -3.13 6.37
N VAL A 174 -5.39 -3.51 5.16
CA VAL A 174 -4.49 -3.77 4.04
C VAL A 174 -4.29 -2.50 3.20
N GLY A 175 -5.35 -2.01 2.56
CA GLY A 175 -5.25 -0.91 1.60
C GLY A 175 -4.65 0.36 2.19
N PHE A 176 -5.12 0.80 3.37
CA PHE A 176 -4.60 2.03 3.96
C PHE A 176 -3.15 1.88 4.46
N THR A 177 -2.83 0.79 5.15
CA THR A 177 -1.50 0.62 5.76
C THR A 177 -0.42 0.44 4.71
N GLU A 178 -0.69 -0.35 3.67
CA GLU A 178 0.24 -0.53 2.56
C GLU A 178 0.39 0.74 1.72
N GLU A 179 -0.69 1.45 1.41
CA GLU A 179 -0.57 2.71 0.67
C GLU A 179 0.18 3.78 1.45
N LEU A 180 0.06 3.80 2.77
CA LEU A 180 0.82 4.71 3.62
C LEU A 180 2.33 4.45 3.54
N ILE A 181 2.77 3.20 3.66
CA ILE A 181 4.19 2.89 3.63
C ILE A 181 4.77 2.93 2.21
N PHE A 182 4.05 2.39 1.19
CA PHE A 182 4.60 2.31 -0.16
C PHE A 182 4.44 3.62 -0.94
N ARG A 183 3.28 4.28 -0.93
CA ARG A 183 3.03 5.50 -1.71
C ARG A 183 3.31 6.75 -0.89
N GLY A 184 2.77 6.82 0.31
CA GLY A 184 2.96 7.96 1.20
C GLY A 184 4.40 8.11 1.70
N PHE A 185 5.07 7.02 2.02
CA PHE A 185 6.43 7.07 2.56
C PHE A 185 7.49 6.78 1.49
N LEU A 186 7.54 5.56 0.93
CA LEU A 186 8.65 5.10 0.09
C LEU A 186 8.70 5.82 -1.26
N GLN A 187 7.64 5.74 -2.06
CA GLN A 187 7.62 6.24 -3.43
C GLN A 187 7.89 7.74 -3.48
N ARG A 188 7.22 8.50 -2.61
CA ARG A 188 7.40 9.93 -2.52
C ARG A 188 8.85 10.32 -2.21
N ARG A 189 9.50 9.63 -1.25
CA ARG A 189 10.89 9.92 -0.87
C ARG A 189 11.88 9.49 -1.92
N LEU A 190 11.63 8.39 -2.63
CA LEU A 190 12.42 8.02 -3.80
C LEU A 190 12.32 9.09 -4.90
N GLU A 191 11.13 9.61 -5.16
CA GLU A 191 10.92 10.68 -6.13
C GLU A 191 11.74 11.93 -5.75
N ILE A 192 11.71 12.35 -4.49
CA ILE A 192 12.51 13.48 -3.98
C ILE A 192 14.02 13.21 -4.17
N ILE A 193 14.50 12.03 -3.80
CA ILE A 193 15.93 11.67 -3.95
C ILE A 193 16.37 11.71 -5.41
N TYR A 194 15.62 11.09 -6.32
CA TYR A 194 16.02 11.04 -7.72
C TYR A 194 15.90 12.41 -8.42
N ARG A 195 14.95 13.23 -7.96
CA ARG A 195 14.82 14.61 -8.41
C ARG A 195 16.00 15.46 -7.94
N THR A 196 16.40 15.39 -6.68
CA THR A 196 17.57 16.07 -6.14
C THR A 196 18.85 15.67 -6.89
N LYS A 197 18.91 14.44 -7.41
CA LYS A 197 20.00 13.98 -8.29
C LYS A 197 19.82 14.40 -9.76
N GLN A 198 18.89 15.30 -10.05
CA GLN A 198 18.59 15.82 -11.42
C GLN A 198 18.27 14.73 -12.45
N SER A 199 17.71 13.61 -12.02
CA SER A 199 17.28 12.54 -12.93
C SER A 199 16.03 12.99 -13.71
N LYS A 200 16.11 13.00 -15.05
CA LYS A 200 14.97 13.38 -15.92
C LYS A 200 13.75 12.48 -15.73
N ASN A 201 13.96 11.21 -15.34
CA ASN A 201 12.90 10.20 -15.19
C ASN A 201 12.60 9.88 -13.73
N PHE A 202 12.82 10.81 -12.80
CA PHE A 202 12.70 10.60 -11.36
C PHE A 202 11.34 9.99 -10.94
N ARG A 203 10.23 10.43 -11.56
CA ARG A 203 8.89 9.88 -11.30
C ARG A 203 8.76 8.42 -11.72
N LEU A 204 9.20 8.09 -12.93
CA LEU A 204 9.14 6.72 -13.44
C LEU A 204 10.05 5.79 -12.63
N ILE A 205 11.26 6.23 -12.29
CA ILE A 205 12.18 5.44 -11.47
C ILE A 205 11.57 5.14 -10.10
N ALA A 206 11.04 6.15 -9.41
CA ALA A 206 10.38 5.97 -8.11
C ALA A 206 9.18 5.03 -8.23
N LEU A 207 8.35 5.17 -9.25
CA LEU A 207 7.20 4.32 -9.54
C LEU A 207 7.61 2.85 -9.71
N VAL A 208 8.56 2.58 -10.61
CA VAL A 208 8.98 1.21 -10.93
C VAL A 208 9.65 0.54 -9.73
N ILE A 209 10.56 1.24 -9.03
CA ILE A 209 11.25 0.67 -7.86
C ILE A 209 10.24 0.36 -6.76
N THR A 210 9.31 1.28 -6.45
CA THR A 210 8.32 1.04 -5.40
C THR A 210 7.37 -0.09 -5.76
N SER A 211 6.92 -0.17 -7.01
CA SER A 211 6.04 -1.25 -7.48
C SER A 211 6.74 -2.61 -7.43
N PHE A 212 8.03 -2.66 -7.72
CA PHE A 212 8.82 -3.88 -7.61
C PHE A 212 8.99 -4.30 -6.14
N ILE A 213 9.36 -3.38 -5.25
CA ILE A 213 9.46 -3.67 -3.81
C ILE A 213 8.11 -4.14 -3.27
N PHE A 214 7.02 -3.44 -3.62
CA PHE A 214 5.66 -3.83 -3.27
C PHE A 214 5.32 -5.27 -3.68
N ALA A 215 5.70 -5.68 -4.88
CA ALA A 215 5.45 -7.04 -5.33
C ALA A 215 6.32 -8.09 -4.60
N VAL A 216 7.59 -7.79 -4.35
CA VAL A 216 8.55 -8.72 -3.75
C VAL A 216 8.28 -9.00 -2.27
N VAL A 217 7.83 -8.00 -1.51
CA VAL A 217 7.57 -8.18 -0.06
C VAL A 217 6.45 -9.17 0.25
N HIS A 218 5.62 -9.51 -0.72
CA HIS A 218 4.57 -10.53 -0.56
C HIS A 218 5.10 -11.98 -0.61
N LEU A 219 6.37 -12.18 -0.95
CA LEU A 219 7.04 -13.51 -1.01
C LEU A 219 6.29 -14.56 -1.86
N ASP A 220 5.53 -14.12 -2.86
CA ASP A 220 4.78 -14.96 -3.78
C ASP A 220 5.29 -14.77 -5.21
N PRO A 221 6.17 -15.67 -5.69
CA PRO A 221 6.76 -15.56 -7.03
C PRO A 221 5.72 -15.63 -8.17
N ILE A 222 4.64 -16.39 -7.98
CA ILE A 222 3.60 -16.58 -9.00
C ILE A 222 2.75 -15.29 -9.09
N GLY A 223 2.39 -14.72 -7.97
CA GLY A 223 1.62 -13.47 -7.90
C GLY A 223 2.46 -12.20 -8.15
N LEU A 224 3.80 -12.30 -8.24
CA LEU A 224 4.68 -11.15 -8.41
C LEU A 224 4.32 -10.30 -9.65
N PRO A 225 4.09 -10.85 -10.86
CA PRO A 225 3.72 -10.04 -12.03
C PRO A 225 2.42 -9.24 -11.81
N THR A 226 1.42 -9.88 -11.22
CA THR A 226 0.13 -9.23 -10.90
C THR A 226 0.35 -8.08 -9.93
N ARG A 227 1.02 -8.32 -8.80
CA ARG A 227 1.28 -7.29 -7.78
C ARG A 227 2.14 -6.16 -8.30
N PHE A 228 3.12 -6.45 -9.16
CA PHE A 228 3.92 -5.41 -9.81
C PHE A 228 3.06 -4.47 -10.65
N VAL A 229 2.18 -5.03 -11.50
CA VAL A 229 1.27 -4.24 -12.34
C VAL A 229 0.29 -3.44 -11.48
N LEU A 230 -0.32 -4.05 -10.45
CA LEU A 230 -1.17 -3.32 -9.51
C LEU A 230 -0.39 -2.20 -8.80
N GLY A 231 0.86 -2.47 -8.43
CA GLY A 231 1.78 -1.48 -7.89
C GLY A 231 1.96 -0.25 -8.79
N LEU A 232 2.09 -0.46 -10.11
CA LEU A 232 2.19 0.62 -11.09
C LEU A 232 0.92 1.48 -11.15
N PHE A 233 -0.28 0.86 -11.13
CA PHE A 233 -1.54 1.60 -11.11
C PHE A 233 -1.67 2.47 -9.87
N LEU A 234 -1.43 1.90 -8.69
CA LEU A 234 -1.55 2.60 -7.41
C LEU A 234 -0.52 3.74 -7.29
N GLY A 235 0.73 3.46 -7.67
CA GLY A 235 1.79 4.46 -7.65
C GLY A 235 1.56 5.60 -8.65
N TYR A 236 1.05 5.29 -9.84
CA TYR A 236 0.68 6.32 -10.82
C TYR A 236 -0.47 7.19 -10.31
N LEU A 237 -1.50 6.59 -9.71
CA LEU A 237 -2.61 7.33 -9.10
C LEU A 237 -2.11 8.25 -7.99
N ALA A 238 -1.23 7.77 -7.11
CA ALA A 238 -0.61 8.58 -6.06
C ALA A 238 0.12 9.80 -6.65
N GLN A 239 0.95 9.62 -7.68
CA GLN A 239 1.65 10.71 -8.37
C GLN A 239 0.70 11.73 -8.99
N ARG A 240 -0.41 11.29 -9.60
CA ARG A 240 -1.42 12.15 -10.20
C ARG A 240 -2.24 12.95 -9.18
N ARG A 241 -2.31 12.46 -7.94
CA ARG A 241 -3.03 13.10 -6.84
C ARG A 241 -2.08 13.70 -5.79
N SER A 242 -0.89 14.13 -6.23
CA SER A 242 0.14 14.76 -5.38
C SER A 242 0.39 13.97 -4.09
N TYR A 243 0.47 12.65 -4.20
CA TYR A 243 0.66 11.72 -3.08
C TYR A 243 -0.44 11.72 -2.00
N SER A 244 -1.68 12.14 -2.32
CA SER A 244 -2.83 11.74 -1.50
C SER A 244 -2.98 10.22 -1.57
N ILE A 245 -3.00 9.54 -0.43
CA ILE A 245 -3.17 8.08 -0.39
C ILE A 245 -4.64 7.64 -0.44
N LEU A 246 -5.60 8.57 -0.37
CA LEU A 246 -7.02 8.22 -0.36
C LEU A 246 -7.46 7.46 -1.62
N GLY A 247 -7.14 7.99 -2.80
CA GLY A 247 -7.48 7.33 -4.07
C GLY A 247 -6.83 5.95 -4.20
N PRO A 248 -5.51 5.82 -4.00
CA PRO A 248 -4.84 4.51 -3.95
C PRO A 248 -5.44 3.55 -2.93
N THR A 249 -5.74 3.99 -1.70
CA THR A 249 -6.40 3.16 -0.67
C THR A 249 -7.76 2.64 -1.15
N VAL A 250 -8.58 3.50 -1.78
CA VAL A 250 -9.88 3.09 -2.32
C VAL A 250 -9.70 2.09 -3.47
N ALA A 251 -8.76 2.34 -4.39
CA ALA A 251 -8.50 1.44 -5.51
C ALA A 251 -8.02 0.06 -5.03
N HIS A 252 -7.10 0.04 -4.08
CA HIS A 252 -6.54 -1.17 -3.50
C HIS A 252 -7.57 -1.97 -2.73
N GLY A 253 -8.27 -1.34 -1.78
CA GLY A 253 -9.31 -1.98 -0.98
C GLY A 253 -10.45 -2.51 -1.86
N PHE A 254 -10.86 -1.77 -2.90
CA PHE A 254 -11.87 -2.21 -3.85
C PHE A 254 -11.41 -3.45 -4.64
N ASN A 255 -10.20 -3.41 -5.24
CA ASN A 255 -9.66 -4.55 -5.97
C ASN A 255 -9.63 -5.82 -5.11
N ASN A 256 -9.07 -5.72 -3.91
CA ASN A 256 -8.94 -6.88 -3.01
C ASN A 256 -10.30 -7.41 -2.52
N SER A 257 -11.22 -6.50 -2.18
CA SER A 257 -12.58 -6.89 -1.78
C SER A 257 -13.33 -7.59 -2.92
N MET A 258 -13.20 -7.08 -4.16
CA MET A 258 -13.86 -7.68 -5.31
C MET A 258 -13.28 -9.04 -5.69
N VAL A 259 -11.99 -9.28 -5.51
CA VAL A 259 -11.38 -10.60 -5.70
C VAL A 259 -12.01 -11.62 -4.75
N ILE A 260 -12.20 -11.26 -3.46
CA ILE A 260 -12.83 -12.13 -2.46
C ILE A 260 -14.31 -12.38 -2.82
N ILE A 261 -15.05 -11.33 -3.20
CA ILE A 261 -16.48 -11.46 -3.58
C ILE A 261 -16.64 -12.33 -4.84
N LEU A 262 -15.80 -12.14 -5.84
CA LEU A 262 -15.85 -12.95 -7.06
C LEU A 262 -15.49 -14.41 -6.76
N ALA A 263 -14.49 -14.67 -5.91
CA ALA A 263 -14.18 -16.02 -5.47
C ALA A 263 -15.39 -16.70 -4.80
N LEU A 264 -16.14 -15.98 -3.95
CA LEU A 264 -17.39 -16.48 -3.35
C LEU A 264 -18.46 -16.82 -4.39
N LEU A 265 -18.57 -16.02 -5.46
CA LEU A 265 -19.60 -16.24 -6.49
C LEU A 265 -19.28 -17.40 -7.45
N MET A 266 -18.03 -17.86 -7.46
CA MET A 266 -17.54 -18.93 -8.33
C MET A 266 -17.50 -20.30 -7.64
N THR A 267 -17.69 -20.35 -6.29
CA THR A 267 -17.82 -21.59 -5.51
C THR A 267 -19.27 -22.02 -5.35
#